data_328d9794aadcb637b23bc36befd1a918
#
_entry.id   328d9794aadcb637b23bc36befd1a918
#
_cell.length_a   1.000
_cell.length_b   1.000
_cell.length_c   1.000
_cell.angle_alpha   90.00
_cell.angle_beta   90.00
_cell.angle_gamma   90.00
#
_symmetry.space_group_name_H-M   'P 1'
#
loop_
_entity.id
_entity.type
_entity.pdbx_description
1 polymer ?
#
loop_
_entity_poly.entity_id
_entity_poly.type
_entity_poly.pdbx_seq_one_letter_code
_entity_poly.pdbx_strand_id
1 'polypeptide(L)'
;VQNQRLNSFSVFFFIDLLSILPLFVGFIDIRFIRILRWFRVLRLLRLIKFETSLFKIKSEDGIILVRIFLIIFSLVFIYSGAIYQVEHYSNPEVFKTFFDALYFSVVTMTTVGFGDVIPLSEAGKILTVIMIFSGILLIPWQLSILTQKFLQNTQQGNQVCSHCGLKFHDRDANYCKICGTKL
;
A
#
# COMPACT_ATOMS: atom_id res chain seq x y z
N VAL A 1 -11.11 -5.71 -20.33
CA VAL A 1 -9.69 -5.31 -20.26
C VAL A 1 -9.54 -3.80 -20.47
N GLN A 2 -10.36 -3.17 -21.32
CA GLN A 2 -10.25 -1.73 -21.66
C GLN A 2 -10.75 -0.81 -20.53
N ASN A 3 -11.78 -1.19 -19.78
CA ASN A 3 -12.31 -0.39 -18.65
C ASN A 3 -11.37 -0.32 -17.43
N GLN A 4 -10.54 -1.34 -17.20
CA GLN A 4 -9.56 -1.31 -16.11
C GLN A 4 -8.40 -0.34 -16.39
N ARG A 5 -8.02 -0.13 -17.65
CA ARG A 5 -6.97 0.83 -18.02
C ARG A 5 -7.42 2.29 -17.81
N LEU A 6 -8.68 2.59 -18.10
CA LEU A 6 -9.24 3.94 -17.94
C LEU A 6 -9.34 4.33 -16.45
N ASN A 7 -9.79 3.41 -15.58
CA ASN A 7 -9.85 3.67 -14.14
C ASN A 7 -8.46 3.86 -13.52
N SER A 8 -7.47 3.07 -13.93
CA SER A 8 -6.09 3.26 -13.47
C SER A 8 -5.50 4.60 -13.90
N PHE A 9 -5.75 5.05 -15.11
CA PHE A 9 -5.25 6.34 -15.61
C PHE A 9 -5.86 7.51 -14.82
N SER A 10 -7.15 7.44 -14.51
CA SER A 10 -7.87 8.43 -13.72
C SER A 10 -7.31 8.57 -12.30
N VAL A 11 -7.05 7.46 -11.61
CA VAL A 11 -6.50 7.48 -10.24
C VAL A 11 -5.10 8.09 -10.21
N PHE A 12 -4.23 7.77 -11.17
CA PHE A 12 -2.88 8.36 -11.23
C PHE A 12 -2.90 9.84 -11.60
N PHE A 13 -3.83 10.25 -12.45
CA PHE A 13 -4.05 11.65 -12.77
C PHE A 13 -4.49 12.45 -11.54
N PHE A 14 -5.39 11.89 -10.71
CA PHE A 14 -5.78 12.50 -9.44
C PHE A 14 -4.62 12.59 -8.44
N ILE A 15 -3.77 11.58 -8.35
CA ILE A 15 -2.57 11.60 -7.50
C ILE A 15 -1.57 12.66 -7.97
N ASP A 16 -1.35 12.78 -9.29
CA ASP A 16 -0.48 13.82 -9.86
C ASP A 16 -1.09 15.21 -9.65
N LEU A 17 -2.39 15.38 -9.85
CA LEU A 17 -3.12 16.62 -9.61
C LEU A 17 -3.03 17.02 -8.13
N LEU A 18 -3.26 16.08 -7.21
CA LEU A 18 -3.14 16.31 -5.76
C LEU A 18 -1.70 16.69 -5.35
N SER A 19 -0.69 16.15 -6.06
CA SER A 19 0.72 16.49 -5.83
C SER A 19 1.13 17.87 -6.36
N ILE A 20 0.42 18.39 -7.36
CA ILE A 20 0.66 19.69 -8.00
C ILE A 20 -0.18 20.79 -7.34
N LEU A 21 -1.33 20.41 -6.75
CA LEU A 21 -2.26 21.34 -6.08
C LEU A 21 -1.58 22.29 -5.07
N PRO A 22 -0.59 21.88 -4.26
CA PRO A 22 0.12 22.78 -3.36
C PRO A 22 0.89 23.92 -4.05
N LEU A 23 1.21 23.77 -5.33
CA LEU A 23 1.88 24.84 -6.12
C LEU A 23 0.91 25.94 -6.53
N PHE A 24 -0.39 25.59 -6.72
CA PHE A 24 -1.43 26.55 -7.12
C PHE A 24 -2.11 27.23 -5.94
N VAL A 25 -2.13 26.59 -4.77
CA VAL A 25 -2.82 27.08 -3.55
C VAL A 25 -1.90 27.92 -2.67
N GLY A 26 -0.81 28.48 -3.22
CA GLY A 26 0.14 29.34 -2.50
C GLY A 26 -0.45 30.58 -1.83
N PHE A 27 -1.76 30.78 -1.90
CA PHE A 27 -2.49 31.92 -1.29
C PHE A 27 -3.34 31.55 -0.07
N ILE A 28 -3.45 30.26 0.31
CA ILE A 28 -4.27 29.81 1.43
C ILE A 28 -3.37 29.12 2.45
N ASP A 29 -3.49 29.50 3.71
CA ASP A 29 -2.78 29.09 4.93
C ASP A 29 -1.58 28.11 4.76
N ILE A 30 -0.39 28.65 4.99
CA ILE A 30 0.93 28.01 4.84
C ILE A 30 1.03 26.65 5.56
N ARG A 31 0.21 26.40 6.60
CA ARG A 31 0.23 25.16 7.38
C ARG A 31 -0.34 23.98 6.60
N PHE A 32 -1.46 24.14 5.91
CA PHE A 32 -2.10 23.07 5.11
C PHE A 32 -1.25 22.66 3.90
N ILE A 33 -0.59 23.62 3.26
CA ILE A 33 0.28 23.36 2.10
C ILE A 33 1.46 22.46 2.47
N ARG A 34 1.96 22.55 3.70
CA ARG A 34 3.05 21.68 4.17
C ARG A 34 2.63 20.22 4.28
N ILE A 35 1.39 19.94 4.76
CA ILE A 35 0.85 18.58 4.84
C ILE A 35 0.70 17.98 3.45
N LEU A 36 0.17 18.74 2.49
CA LEU A 36 0.03 18.29 1.09
C LEU A 36 1.37 17.93 0.43
N ARG A 37 2.48 18.49 0.91
CA ARG A 37 3.82 18.14 0.40
C ARG A 37 4.16 16.67 0.63
N TRP A 38 3.69 16.06 1.72
CA TRP A 38 3.93 14.66 2.05
C TRP A 38 3.19 13.70 1.11
N PHE A 39 2.08 14.13 0.52
CA PHE A 39 1.39 13.35 -0.52
C PHE A 39 2.23 13.11 -1.79
N ARG A 40 3.35 13.83 -1.96
CA ARG A 40 4.30 13.53 -3.05
C ARG A 40 4.88 12.12 -2.95
N VAL A 41 4.91 11.53 -1.74
CA VAL A 41 5.36 10.13 -1.54
C VAL A 41 4.43 9.15 -2.25
N LEU A 42 3.14 9.48 -2.43
CA LEU A 42 2.23 8.67 -3.27
C LEU A 42 2.73 8.53 -4.72
N ARG A 43 3.63 9.39 -5.16
CA ARG A 43 4.30 9.25 -6.47
C ARG A 43 5.15 7.97 -6.55
N LEU A 44 5.61 7.45 -5.40
CA LEU A 44 6.30 6.15 -5.33
C LEU A 44 5.39 4.99 -5.76
N LEU A 45 4.07 5.12 -5.57
CA LEU A 45 3.10 4.14 -6.08
C LEU A 45 3.12 4.06 -7.62
N ARG A 46 3.65 5.07 -8.31
CA ARG A 46 3.87 5.03 -9.76
C ARG A 46 4.97 4.05 -10.15
N LEU A 47 5.95 3.82 -9.26
CA LEU A 47 7.01 2.84 -9.48
C LEU A 47 6.46 1.42 -9.67
N ILE A 48 5.28 1.13 -9.13
CA ILE A 48 4.59 -0.15 -9.31
C ILE A 48 4.34 -0.45 -10.81
N LYS A 49 4.16 0.57 -11.65
CA LYS A 49 4.03 0.40 -13.11
C LYS A 49 5.38 0.23 -13.82
N PHE A 50 6.47 0.75 -13.22
CA PHE A 50 7.83 0.69 -13.79
C PHE A 50 8.55 -0.64 -13.47
N GLU A 51 8.03 -1.41 -12.52
CA GLU A 51 8.68 -2.62 -11.99
C GLU A 51 8.89 -3.73 -13.00
N THR A 52 8.07 -3.83 -14.03
CA THR A 52 8.27 -4.83 -15.09
C THR A 52 9.58 -4.65 -15.84
N SER A 53 10.21 -3.47 -15.78
CA SER A 53 11.44 -3.15 -16.47
C SER A 53 12.68 -3.09 -15.57
N LEU A 54 12.56 -2.63 -14.34
CA LEU A 54 13.72 -2.36 -13.46
C LEU A 54 14.14 -3.54 -12.60
N PHE A 55 13.21 -4.34 -12.10
CA PHE A 55 13.55 -5.40 -11.14
C PHE A 55 13.66 -6.81 -11.72
N LYS A 56 13.52 -7.06 -13.03
CA LYS A 56 13.61 -8.42 -13.62
C LYS A 56 12.90 -9.53 -12.80
N ILE A 57 11.95 -9.15 -11.94
CA ILE A 57 11.17 -10.10 -11.15
C ILE A 57 10.20 -10.76 -12.10
N LYS A 58 10.61 -11.95 -12.60
CA LYS A 58 9.83 -12.76 -13.55
C LYS A 58 8.60 -13.42 -12.91
N SER A 59 8.49 -13.42 -11.59
CA SER A 59 7.37 -14.03 -10.88
C SER A 59 6.30 -12.98 -10.56
N GLU A 60 5.06 -13.25 -10.93
CA GLU A 60 3.91 -12.40 -10.58
C GLU A 60 3.80 -12.17 -9.07
N ASP A 61 4.23 -13.14 -8.27
CA ASP A 61 4.20 -13.09 -6.80
C ASP A 61 5.15 -12.04 -6.23
N GLY A 62 6.36 -11.89 -6.80
CA GLY A 62 7.33 -10.88 -6.39
C GLY A 62 6.81 -9.45 -6.60
N ILE A 63 6.12 -9.22 -7.70
CA ILE A 63 5.53 -7.90 -8.00
C ILE A 63 4.45 -7.54 -6.96
N ILE A 64 3.66 -8.51 -6.53
CA ILE A 64 2.62 -8.31 -5.51
C ILE A 64 3.25 -7.95 -4.16
N LEU A 65 4.30 -8.65 -3.74
CA LEU A 65 5.01 -8.37 -2.49
C LEU A 65 5.58 -6.94 -2.46
N VAL A 66 6.28 -6.54 -3.52
CA VAL A 66 6.84 -5.19 -3.63
C VAL A 66 5.73 -4.13 -3.62
N ARG A 67 4.62 -4.39 -4.30
CA ARG A 67 3.45 -3.51 -4.29
C ARG A 67 2.88 -3.31 -2.89
N ILE A 68 2.69 -4.40 -2.15
CA ILE A 68 2.19 -4.35 -0.77
C ILE A 68 3.14 -3.54 0.11
N PHE A 69 4.44 -3.82 0.02
CA PHE A 69 5.47 -3.10 0.76
C PHE A 69 5.43 -1.60 0.46
N LEU A 70 5.38 -1.20 -0.82
CA LEU A 70 5.33 0.20 -1.21
C LEU A 70 4.07 0.92 -0.70
N ILE A 71 2.91 0.25 -0.70
CA ILE A 71 1.67 0.82 -0.17
C ILE A 71 1.80 1.08 1.33
N ILE A 72 2.25 0.09 2.10
CA ILE A 72 2.42 0.21 3.56
C ILE A 72 3.47 1.28 3.87
N PHE A 73 4.61 1.25 3.19
CA PHE A 73 5.67 2.24 3.36
C PHE A 73 5.19 3.67 3.08
N SER A 74 4.46 3.87 1.98
CA SER A 74 3.91 5.18 1.62
C SER A 74 2.92 5.68 2.68
N LEU A 75 2.08 4.79 3.20
CA LEU A 75 1.10 5.12 4.22
C LEU A 75 1.79 5.57 5.52
N VAL A 76 2.74 4.77 6.01
CA VAL A 76 3.55 5.12 7.19
C VAL A 76 4.24 6.46 7.00
N PHE A 77 4.87 6.69 5.84
CA PHE A 77 5.61 7.91 5.57
C PHE A 77 4.71 9.16 5.53
N ILE A 78 3.51 9.04 4.97
CA ILE A 78 2.52 10.14 4.91
C ILE A 78 2.06 10.51 6.32
N TYR A 79 1.69 9.51 7.14
CA TYR A 79 1.25 9.77 8.52
C TYR A 79 2.39 10.32 9.38
N SER A 80 3.61 9.82 9.22
CA SER A 80 4.78 10.37 9.91
C SER A 80 4.98 11.84 9.59
N GLY A 81 4.86 12.22 8.31
CA GLY A 81 4.96 13.61 7.90
C GLY A 81 3.84 14.49 8.45
N ALA A 82 2.61 13.99 8.46
CA ALA A 82 1.46 14.71 8.99
C ALA A 82 1.58 14.91 10.52
N ILE A 83 1.93 13.86 11.25
CA ILE A 83 2.12 13.92 12.72
C ILE A 83 3.30 14.82 13.06
N TYR A 84 4.44 14.69 12.38
CA TYR A 84 5.57 15.57 12.59
C TYR A 84 5.19 17.04 12.40
N GLN A 85 4.43 17.35 11.35
CA GLN A 85 4.00 18.71 11.05
C GLN A 85 3.13 19.33 12.15
N VAL A 86 2.31 18.51 12.82
CA VAL A 86 1.38 18.96 13.86
C VAL A 86 2.05 18.98 15.24
N GLU A 87 2.78 17.90 15.58
CA GLU A 87 3.33 17.72 16.92
C GLU A 87 4.65 18.44 17.15
N HIS A 88 5.47 18.64 16.12
CA HIS A 88 6.78 19.30 16.28
C HIS A 88 6.68 20.70 16.91
N TYR A 89 5.59 21.41 16.67
CA TYR A 89 5.35 22.73 17.26
C TYR A 89 4.64 22.66 18.63
N SER A 90 3.83 21.64 18.86
CA SER A 90 3.03 21.48 20.07
C SER A 90 3.75 20.69 21.16
N ASN A 91 4.62 19.77 20.74
CA ASN A 91 5.35 18.85 21.62
C ASN A 91 6.80 18.65 21.14
N PRO A 92 7.62 19.72 21.11
CA PRO A 92 8.99 19.68 20.57
C PRO A 92 9.93 18.81 21.37
N GLU A 93 9.61 18.51 22.63
CA GLU A 93 10.44 17.63 23.48
C GLU A 93 10.39 16.18 23.04
N VAL A 94 9.25 15.70 22.54
CA VAL A 94 9.01 14.32 22.12
C VAL A 94 9.20 14.15 20.62
N PHE A 95 8.67 15.08 19.80
CA PHE A 95 8.77 15.05 18.34
C PHE A 95 9.85 16.03 17.85
N LYS A 96 11.11 15.79 18.22
CA LYS A 96 12.27 16.64 17.84
C LYS A 96 12.56 16.54 16.36
N THR A 97 12.53 15.33 15.83
CA THR A 97 12.89 15.02 14.45
C THR A 97 11.77 14.30 13.72
N PHE A 98 11.85 14.28 12.40
CA PHE A 98 10.97 13.45 11.57
C PHE A 98 11.03 11.96 11.94
N PHE A 99 12.19 11.49 12.38
CA PHE A 99 12.38 10.09 12.77
C PHE A 99 11.59 9.71 14.02
N ASP A 100 11.34 10.62 14.95
CA ASP A 100 10.51 10.37 16.12
C ASP A 100 9.04 10.13 15.69
N ALA A 101 8.56 10.92 14.73
CA ALA A 101 7.23 10.73 14.15
C ALA A 101 7.15 9.45 13.28
N LEU A 102 8.22 9.10 12.58
CA LEU A 102 8.31 7.87 11.81
C LEU A 102 8.28 6.65 12.76
N TYR A 103 9.08 6.67 13.80
CA TYR A 103 9.10 5.65 14.84
C TYR A 103 7.70 5.47 15.46
N PHE A 104 7.07 6.57 15.90
CA PHE A 104 5.71 6.55 16.43
C PHE A 104 4.72 5.92 15.46
N SER A 105 4.77 6.32 14.18
CA SER A 105 3.83 5.82 13.16
C SER A 105 4.02 4.33 12.90
N VAL A 106 5.27 3.84 12.82
CA VAL A 106 5.56 2.42 12.65
C VAL A 106 5.07 1.62 13.86
N VAL A 107 5.43 2.03 15.07
CA VAL A 107 5.08 1.34 16.31
C VAL A 107 3.57 1.29 16.52
N THR A 108 2.87 2.37 16.17
CA THR A 108 1.41 2.45 16.29
C THR A 108 0.70 1.62 15.22
N MET A 109 1.11 1.71 13.96
CA MET A 109 0.49 0.95 12.87
C MET A 109 0.74 -0.55 12.95
N THR A 110 1.88 -0.95 13.52
CA THR A 110 2.18 -2.37 13.79
C THR A 110 1.53 -2.90 15.07
N THR A 111 0.76 -2.08 15.76
CA THR A 111 0.07 -2.42 17.02
C THR A 111 1.00 -2.80 18.19
N VAL A 112 2.29 -2.45 18.12
CA VAL A 112 3.26 -2.67 19.22
C VAL A 112 2.99 -1.71 20.37
N GLY A 113 2.85 -0.40 20.08
CA GLY A 113 2.38 0.62 21.01
C GLY A 113 3.20 0.75 22.29
N PHE A 114 4.50 0.99 22.22
CA PHE A 114 5.35 1.15 23.41
C PHE A 114 4.90 2.29 24.34
N GLY A 115 4.27 3.34 23.80
CA GLY A 115 3.74 4.45 24.58
C GLY A 115 4.79 5.47 25.07
N ASP A 116 6.01 5.34 24.62
CA ASP A 116 7.14 6.23 24.92
C ASP A 116 7.08 7.56 24.14
N VAL A 117 6.53 7.51 22.92
CA VAL A 117 6.27 8.66 22.07
C VAL A 117 4.77 8.72 21.79
N ILE A 118 4.11 9.80 22.24
CA ILE A 118 2.67 9.98 22.07
C ILE A 118 2.33 11.42 21.66
N PRO A 119 1.36 11.65 20.78
CA PRO A 119 0.89 12.97 20.41
C PRO A 119 0.09 13.61 21.57
N LEU A 120 0.35 14.88 21.85
CA LEU A 120 -0.34 15.64 22.88
C LEU A 120 -1.41 16.56 22.31
N SER A 121 -1.22 17.05 21.08
CA SER A 121 -2.18 17.95 20.45
C SER A 121 -3.47 17.23 20.05
N GLU A 122 -4.60 17.94 20.06
CA GLU A 122 -5.88 17.38 19.61
C GLU A 122 -5.82 16.93 18.14
N ALA A 123 -5.20 17.73 17.29
CA ALA A 123 -5.02 17.40 15.87
C ALA A 123 -4.15 16.15 15.69
N GLY A 124 -3.05 15.98 16.46
CA GLY A 124 -2.22 14.80 16.46
C GLY A 124 -2.97 13.55 16.92
N LYS A 125 -3.81 13.67 17.94
CA LYS A 125 -4.67 12.58 18.42
C LYS A 125 -5.68 12.15 17.34
N ILE A 126 -6.33 13.10 16.67
CA ILE A 126 -7.26 12.81 15.57
C ILE A 126 -6.53 12.12 14.41
N LEU A 127 -5.36 12.63 14.01
CA LEU A 127 -4.53 11.99 12.97
C LEU A 127 -4.12 10.56 13.36
N THR A 128 -3.80 10.34 14.63
CA THR A 128 -3.46 9.01 15.14
C THR A 128 -4.65 8.05 15.05
N VAL A 129 -5.85 8.50 15.40
CA VAL A 129 -7.06 7.68 15.27
C VAL A 129 -7.29 7.29 13.80
N ILE A 130 -7.20 8.24 12.87
CA ILE A 130 -7.34 7.98 11.43
C ILE A 130 -6.26 7.01 10.96
N MET A 131 -5.02 7.17 11.41
CA MET A 131 -3.90 6.29 11.10
C MET A 131 -4.17 4.86 11.57
N ILE A 132 -4.64 4.67 12.81
CA ILE A 132 -4.96 3.36 13.38
C ILE A 132 -6.05 2.66 12.56
N PHE A 133 -7.16 3.35 12.27
CA PHE A 133 -8.23 2.78 11.46
C PHE A 133 -7.75 2.40 10.06
N SER A 134 -6.95 3.25 9.42
CA SER A 134 -6.38 2.93 8.10
C SER A 134 -5.45 1.71 8.16
N GLY A 135 -4.64 1.57 9.21
CA GLY A 135 -3.76 0.41 9.43
C GLY A 135 -4.56 -0.89 9.61
N ILE A 136 -5.56 -0.87 10.49
CA ILE A 136 -6.43 -2.04 10.77
C ILE A 136 -7.18 -2.51 9.52
N LEU A 137 -7.57 -1.59 8.63
CA LEU A 137 -8.31 -1.95 7.42
C LEU A 137 -7.37 -2.39 6.29
N LEU A 138 -6.29 -1.66 6.06
CA LEU A 138 -5.44 -1.85 4.88
C LEU A 138 -4.46 -3.03 5.03
N ILE A 139 -3.89 -3.26 6.22
CA ILE A 139 -2.91 -4.32 6.41
C ILE A 139 -3.54 -5.71 6.20
N PRO A 140 -4.66 -6.09 6.86
CA PRO A 140 -5.30 -7.38 6.61
C PRO A 140 -5.80 -7.55 5.17
N TRP A 141 -6.29 -6.47 4.55
CA TRP A 141 -6.69 -6.50 3.14
C TRP A 141 -5.52 -6.90 2.23
N GLN A 142 -4.36 -6.29 2.42
CA GLN A 142 -3.16 -6.62 1.64
C GLN A 142 -2.67 -8.06 1.88
N LEU A 143 -2.71 -8.51 3.15
CA LEU A 143 -2.37 -9.89 3.50
C LEU A 143 -3.33 -10.90 2.88
N SER A 144 -4.62 -10.59 2.81
CA SER A 144 -5.62 -11.46 2.16
C SER A 144 -5.30 -11.66 0.67
N ILE A 145 -4.93 -10.59 -0.05
CA ILE A 145 -4.53 -10.69 -1.45
C ILE A 145 -3.30 -11.59 -1.61
N LEU A 146 -2.32 -11.45 -0.72
CA LEU A 146 -1.10 -12.26 -0.73
C LEU A 146 -1.42 -13.74 -0.50
N THR A 147 -2.20 -14.04 0.54
CA THR A 147 -2.60 -15.41 0.90
C THR A 147 -3.37 -16.09 -0.22
N GLN A 148 -4.32 -15.38 -0.86
CA GLN A 148 -5.07 -15.90 -2.00
C GLN A 148 -4.15 -16.31 -3.15
N LYS A 149 -3.13 -15.50 -3.44
CA LYS A 149 -2.17 -15.80 -4.51
C LYS A 149 -1.29 -17.01 -4.20
N PHE A 150 -0.79 -17.10 -2.96
CA PHE A 150 -0.04 -18.27 -2.53
C PHE A 150 -0.86 -19.56 -2.62
N LEU A 151 -2.12 -19.53 -2.16
CA LEU A 151 -3.00 -20.70 -2.25
C LEU A 151 -3.29 -21.10 -3.70
N GLN A 152 -3.55 -20.12 -4.59
CA GLN A 152 -3.76 -20.41 -6.01
C GLN A 152 -2.54 -21.09 -6.66
N ASN A 153 -1.33 -20.61 -6.39
CA ASN A 153 -0.12 -21.19 -6.92
C ASN A 153 0.17 -22.60 -6.39
N THR A 154 -0.20 -22.86 -5.14
CA THR A 154 -0.01 -24.18 -4.52
C THR A 154 -1.01 -25.20 -5.04
N GLN A 155 -2.23 -24.78 -5.40
CA GLN A 155 -3.31 -25.67 -5.84
C GLN A 155 -3.27 -25.97 -7.35
N GLN A 156 -2.65 -25.12 -8.18
CA GLN A 156 -2.59 -25.32 -9.62
C GLN A 156 -1.48 -26.30 -10.00
N GLY A 157 -1.86 -27.51 -10.42
CA GLY A 157 -0.98 -28.46 -11.09
C GLY A 157 -0.75 -28.06 -12.56
N ASN A 158 0.47 -28.26 -13.05
CA ASN A 158 0.83 -27.99 -14.46
C ASN A 158 0.36 -29.08 -15.44
N GLN A 159 -0.63 -29.89 -15.06
CA GLN A 159 -1.14 -30.97 -15.88
C GLN A 159 -2.04 -30.41 -16.98
N VAL A 160 -1.72 -30.74 -18.23
CA VAL A 160 -2.51 -30.40 -19.41
C VAL A 160 -3.34 -31.60 -19.80
N CYS A 161 -4.65 -31.45 -19.90
CA CYS A 161 -5.51 -32.52 -20.36
C CYS A 161 -5.21 -32.85 -21.83
N SER A 162 -4.89 -34.12 -22.11
CA SER A 162 -4.60 -34.63 -23.45
C SER A 162 -5.78 -34.60 -24.41
N HIS A 163 -7.02 -34.56 -23.86
CA HIS A 163 -8.25 -34.61 -24.66
C HIS A 163 -8.81 -33.23 -25.00
N CYS A 164 -8.91 -32.30 -24.03
CA CYS A 164 -9.53 -30.97 -24.23
C CYS A 164 -8.53 -29.81 -24.14
N GLY A 165 -7.26 -30.06 -23.86
CA GLY A 165 -6.22 -29.03 -23.81
C GLY A 165 -6.31 -28.08 -22.60
N LEU A 166 -7.15 -28.35 -21.61
CA LEU A 166 -7.25 -27.55 -20.41
C LEU A 166 -5.92 -27.59 -19.63
N LYS A 167 -5.36 -26.42 -19.34
CA LYS A 167 -4.01 -26.28 -18.78
C LYS A 167 -3.95 -26.21 -17.26
N PHE A 168 -5.00 -26.01 -16.53
CA PHE A 168 -4.97 -25.79 -15.08
C PHE A 168 -5.94 -26.74 -14.39
N HIS A 169 -5.39 -27.77 -13.79
CA HIS A 169 -6.11 -28.71 -12.92
C HIS A 169 -5.63 -28.55 -11.49
N ASP A 170 -6.45 -28.99 -10.54
CA ASP A 170 -6.02 -29.06 -9.16
C ASP A 170 -4.90 -30.11 -9.04
N ARG A 171 -3.95 -29.91 -8.14
CA ARG A 171 -2.73 -30.71 -8.05
C ARG A 171 -3.01 -32.20 -7.72
N ASP A 172 -4.15 -32.45 -7.10
CA ASP A 172 -4.67 -33.76 -6.71
C ASP A 172 -5.75 -34.29 -7.65
N ALA A 173 -6.02 -33.60 -8.78
CA ALA A 173 -7.04 -34.01 -9.73
C ALA A 173 -6.64 -35.29 -10.48
N ASN A 174 -7.44 -36.32 -10.37
CA ASN A 174 -7.29 -37.55 -11.14
C ASN A 174 -8.05 -37.52 -12.48
N TYR A 175 -9.00 -36.60 -12.64
CA TYR A 175 -9.84 -36.44 -13.80
C TYR A 175 -9.97 -34.98 -14.20
N CYS A 176 -10.08 -34.75 -15.52
CA CYS A 176 -10.29 -33.41 -16.05
C CYS A 176 -11.66 -32.86 -15.64
N LYS A 177 -11.69 -31.67 -15.07
CA LYS A 177 -12.91 -31.00 -14.60
C LYS A 177 -13.87 -30.58 -15.72
N ILE A 178 -13.45 -30.58 -17.01
CA ILE A 178 -14.30 -30.22 -18.15
C ILE A 178 -14.77 -31.47 -18.89
N CYS A 179 -13.84 -32.36 -19.30
CA CYS A 179 -14.19 -33.49 -20.17
C CYS A 179 -14.22 -34.83 -19.45
N GLY A 180 -13.89 -34.91 -18.17
CA GLY A 180 -13.91 -36.14 -17.38
C GLY A 180 -12.82 -37.17 -17.72
N THR A 181 -11.93 -36.86 -18.66
CA THR A 181 -10.83 -37.77 -19.01
C THR A 181 -9.82 -37.88 -17.87
N LYS A 182 -9.30 -39.06 -17.63
CA LYS A 182 -8.24 -39.30 -16.64
C LYS A 182 -6.99 -38.49 -17.02
N LEU A 183 -6.42 -37.79 -16.07
CA LEU A 183 -5.24 -36.94 -16.22
C LEU A 183 -3.94 -37.77 -16.10
#